data_7710fa38e87b26464f77fdc5c0ef4a9b
#
_entry.id   7710fa38e87b26464f77fdc5c0ef4a9b
#
_cell.length_a   1.000
_cell.length_b   1.000
_cell.length_c   1.000
_cell.angle_alpha   90.00
_cell.angle_beta   90.00
_cell.angle_gamma   90.00
#
_symmetry.space_group_name_H-M   'P 1'
#
loop_
_entity.id
_entity.type
_entity.pdbx_description
1 polymer ?
#
loop_
_entity_poly.entity_id
_entity_poly.type
_entity_poly.pdbx_seq_one_letter_code
_entity_poly.pdbx_strand_id
1 'polypeptide(L)'
;MAEDFVIEMLNITKEFPGIKANDNITLQLRKGEVHALLGENGAGKSTLMSVLFGLYQPEQGVIKKNGKEVKINNPNDANDLGIGMVHQHFKLVECFSVLDNIMLGVEPCKAGFLQKEVARKKVVELSEKYGLRVDPDALVSDISVGMQQRVEILKMLYRDNEILIFDEPTAVLTPQEIDELMEIMRGFKAEGKSILFITHKLNEIMAVADRCTVLRKGKYIGTVDIADSSKEELSRMMVGRDVEFVVDKKPAQPGKTILSVQGMTVPSRTHKKDAVRNVSFDVRAGEIVCLAGIEGNGQTELVYGLTGLEKISGGTITLDGQDITHASIRQRSKDGMSHIPEDRHKHGLVLDYTLEKNMVLQRYWQPQFQHNGFIKADEVRKYSDHLIEQYDVRSGQGSVTIARSMSGGNQQKAIIAREIDKDPKLLVAVQPTRGLDVGAIEYIHKQIVAQRDAGKAVLLVSLELDEVMNLSDRILVMYEGEIVGEFDPKTTTVQELGLYMAGAKKKEAK
;
A
#
# COMPACT_ATOMS: atom_id res chain seq x y z
N MET A 1 -26.63 -11.03 29.81
CA MET A 1 -26.83 -9.56 29.62
C MET A 1 -26.97 -9.34 28.15
N ALA A 2 -27.96 -8.57 27.69
CA ALA A 2 -28.06 -8.24 26.27
C ALA A 2 -26.78 -7.46 25.87
N GLU A 3 -26.12 -7.84 24.79
CA GLU A 3 -24.96 -7.13 24.26
C GLU A 3 -25.41 -5.74 23.83
N ASP A 4 -24.69 -4.70 24.28
CA ASP A 4 -25.02 -3.28 24.02
C ASP A 4 -24.32 -2.85 22.72
N PHE A 5 -24.98 -3.12 21.59
CA PHE A 5 -24.47 -2.72 20.27
C PHE A 5 -24.82 -1.27 19.95
N VAL A 6 -23.80 -0.45 19.66
CA VAL A 6 -24.01 0.93 19.23
C VAL A 6 -24.32 1.00 17.72
N ILE A 7 -23.76 0.11 16.92
CA ILE A 7 -24.05 -0.06 15.49
C ILE A 7 -24.30 -1.53 15.19
N GLU A 8 -25.35 -1.78 14.44
CA GLU A 8 -25.63 -3.09 13.85
C GLU A 8 -25.93 -2.89 12.35
N MET A 9 -25.14 -3.50 11.52
CA MET A 9 -25.38 -3.66 10.10
C MET A 9 -25.82 -5.10 9.87
N LEU A 10 -27.11 -5.32 9.57
CA LEU A 10 -27.69 -6.65 9.52
C LEU A 10 -28.06 -7.02 8.10
N ASN A 11 -27.50 -8.14 7.63
CA ASN A 11 -27.76 -8.75 6.31
C ASN A 11 -27.52 -7.78 5.14
N ILE A 12 -26.48 -6.97 5.22
CA ILE A 12 -26.17 -5.96 4.21
C ILE A 12 -25.71 -6.61 2.91
N THR A 13 -26.42 -6.27 1.83
CA THR A 13 -26.05 -6.66 0.46
C THR A 13 -25.83 -5.39 -0.36
N LYS A 14 -24.65 -5.31 -1.02
CA LYS A 14 -24.30 -4.23 -1.95
C LYS A 14 -23.80 -4.81 -3.26
N GLU A 15 -24.46 -4.42 -4.35
CA GLU A 15 -24.14 -4.87 -5.70
C GLU A 15 -23.66 -3.72 -6.59
N PHE A 16 -22.71 -4.02 -7.46
CA PHE A 16 -22.29 -3.17 -8.57
C PHE A 16 -22.44 -3.98 -9.86
N PRO A 17 -22.49 -3.35 -11.05
CA PRO A 17 -22.60 -4.08 -12.31
C PRO A 17 -21.58 -5.22 -12.43
N GLY A 18 -22.04 -6.45 -12.41
CA GLY A 18 -21.24 -7.66 -12.52
C GLY A 18 -20.53 -8.15 -11.25
N ILE A 19 -20.67 -7.44 -10.11
CA ILE A 19 -19.99 -7.80 -8.85
C ILE A 19 -20.91 -7.58 -7.66
N LYS A 20 -21.07 -8.62 -6.81
CA LYS A 20 -21.67 -8.50 -5.50
C LYS A 20 -20.55 -8.21 -4.48
N ALA A 21 -20.39 -6.93 -4.12
CA ALA A 21 -19.30 -6.48 -3.25
C ALA A 21 -19.50 -6.87 -1.78
N ASN A 22 -20.77 -6.87 -1.32
CA ASN A 22 -21.18 -7.39 -0.02
C ASN A 22 -22.38 -8.30 -0.23
N ASP A 23 -22.35 -9.50 0.32
CA ASP A 23 -23.37 -10.54 0.18
C ASP A 23 -23.82 -10.99 1.56
N ASN A 24 -24.96 -10.44 2.03
CA ASN A 24 -25.59 -10.79 3.30
C ASN A 24 -24.64 -10.66 4.52
N ILE A 25 -23.95 -9.51 4.63
CA ILE A 25 -22.99 -9.27 5.71
C ILE A 25 -23.69 -8.74 6.95
N THR A 26 -23.32 -9.32 8.11
CA THR A 26 -23.69 -8.80 9.43
C THR A 26 -22.43 -8.34 10.15
N LEU A 27 -22.43 -7.06 10.60
CA LEU A 27 -21.39 -6.44 11.41
C LEU A 27 -22.02 -5.76 12.62
N GLN A 28 -21.52 -6.04 13.82
CA GLN A 28 -22.05 -5.52 15.06
C GLN A 28 -20.92 -4.94 15.93
N LEU A 29 -20.99 -3.64 16.20
CA LEU A 29 -20.04 -2.88 17.03
C LEU A 29 -20.61 -2.70 18.43
N ARG A 30 -19.90 -3.15 19.46
CA ARG A 30 -20.25 -2.91 20.86
C ARG A 30 -19.85 -1.49 21.29
N LYS A 31 -20.50 -0.99 22.33
CA LYS A 31 -20.15 0.29 22.91
C LYS A 31 -18.77 0.24 23.55
N GLY A 32 -17.89 1.21 23.21
CA GLY A 32 -16.56 1.35 23.79
C GLY A 32 -15.59 0.23 23.39
N GLU A 33 -15.80 -0.45 22.26
CA GLU A 33 -14.84 -1.43 21.73
C GLU A 33 -14.07 -0.89 20.53
N VAL A 34 -12.90 -1.44 20.29
CA VAL A 34 -12.19 -1.38 19.03
C VAL A 34 -12.48 -2.66 18.26
N HIS A 35 -13.30 -2.56 17.23
CA HIS A 35 -13.70 -3.67 16.38
C HIS A 35 -12.95 -3.62 15.06
N ALA A 36 -12.12 -4.61 14.79
CA ALA A 36 -11.40 -4.70 13.52
C ALA A 36 -12.27 -5.32 12.42
N LEU A 37 -12.12 -4.81 11.21
CA LEU A 37 -12.68 -5.40 9.98
C LEU A 37 -11.52 -5.86 9.09
N LEU A 38 -11.30 -7.17 9.06
CA LEU A 38 -10.21 -7.83 8.34
C LEU A 38 -10.69 -8.46 7.04
N GLY A 39 -9.86 -8.47 6.05
CA GLY A 39 -10.09 -9.16 4.78
C GLY A 39 -9.07 -8.73 3.73
N GLU A 40 -8.92 -9.53 2.70
CA GLU A 40 -8.07 -9.20 1.55
C GLU A 40 -8.58 -7.97 0.79
N ASN A 41 -7.73 -7.42 -0.07
CA ASN A 41 -8.14 -6.34 -0.98
C ASN A 41 -9.26 -6.85 -1.91
N GLY A 42 -10.35 -6.07 -2.01
CA GLY A 42 -11.55 -6.50 -2.73
C GLY A 42 -12.50 -7.41 -1.93
N ALA A 43 -12.25 -7.66 -0.64
CA ALA A 43 -13.15 -8.45 0.23
C ALA A 43 -14.46 -7.71 0.58
N GLY A 44 -14.60 -6.43 0.22
CA GLY A 44 -15.81 -5.64 0.45
C GLY A 44 -15.76 -4.75 1.70
N LYS A 45 -14.61 -4.62 2.38
CA LYS A 45 -14.45 -3.82 3.63
C LYS A 45 -14.83 -2.35 3.45
N SER A 46 -14.13 -1.63 2.56
CA SER A 46 -14.39 -0.20 2.31
C SER A 46 -15.77 0.04 1.70
N THR A 47 -16.31 -0.93 0.96
CA THR A 47 -17.71 -0.88 0.48
C THR A 47 -18.69 -0.93 1.63
N LEU A 48 -18.50 -1.82 2.60
CA LEU A 48 -19.36 -1.94 3.78
C LEU A 48 -19.31 -0.66 4.62
N MET A 49 -18.11 -0.07 4.80
CA MET A 49 -17.98 1.21 5.52
C MET A 49 -18.57 2.38 4.73
N SER A 50 -18.46 2.37 3.42
CA SER A 50 -19.11 3.37 2.56
C SER A 50 -20.63 3.29 2.64
N VAL A 51 -21.20 2.10 2.86
CA VAL A 51 -22.63 1.94 3.18
C VAL A 51 -22.96 2.55 4.55
N LEU A 52 -22.16 2.27 5.59
CA LEU A 52 -22.36 2.84 6.93
C LEU A 52 -22.21 4.36 6.94
N PHE A 53 -21.29 4.91 6.13
CA PHE A 53 -21.06 6.35 6.03
C PHE A 53 -21.97 7.08 5.03
N GLY A 54 -22.93 6.34 4.40
CA GLY A 54 -23.93 6.91 3.48
C GLY A 54 -23.44 7.27 2.08
N LEU A 55 -22.23 6.82 1.69
CA LEU A 55 -21.72 7.01 0.32
C LEU A 55 -22.39 6.06 -0.66
N TYR A 56 -22.81 4.88 -0.20
CA TYR A 56 -23.57 3.91 -0.98
C TYR A 56 -24.83 3.49 -0.23
N GLN A 57 -25.90 3.19 -0.98
CA GLN A 57 -27.11 2.60 -0.43
C GLN A 57 -27.04 1.07 -0.62
N PRO A 58 -27.35 0.26 0.40
CA PRO A 58 -27.43 -1.19 0.24
C PRO A 58 -28.70 -1.56 -0.53
N GLU A 59 -28.65 -2.64 -1.29
CA GLU A 59 -29.82 -3.23 -1.96
C GLU A 59 -30.70 -3.99 -0.95
N GLN A 60 -30.07 -4.56 0.11
CA GLN A 60 -30.76 -5.29 1.17
C GLN A 60 -30.06 -5.08 2.51
N GLY A 61 -30.81 -5.31 3.58
CA GLY A 61 -30.34 -5.20 4.95
C GLY A 61 -30.80 -3.93 5.64
N VAL A 62 -30.49 -3.85 6.94
CA VAL A 62 -30.84 -2.71 7.79
C VAL A 62 -29.67 -2.28 8.63
N ILE A 63 -29.60 -0.99 8.91
CA ILE A 63 -28.65 -0.39 9.83
C ILE A 63 -29.40 0.07 11.08
N LYS A 64 -28.89 -0.31 12.27
CA LYS A 64 -29.43 0.16 13.54
C LYS A 64 -28.35 0.89 14.32
N LYS A 65 -28.75 1.98 15.00
CA LYS A 65 -27.96 2.67 16.02
C LYS A 65 -28.66 2.54 17.36
N ASN A 66 -27.95 2.01 18.37
CA ASN A 66 -28.51 1.77 19.71
C ASN A 66 -29.85 1.00 19.64
N GLY A 67 -29.91 -0.06 18.82
CA GLY A 67 -31.09 -0.90 18.63
C GLY A 67 -32.21 -0.31 17.78
N LYS A 68 -32.13 0.96 17.35
CA LYS A 68 -33.14 1.63 16.51
C LYS A 68 -32.68 1.66 15.07
N GLU A 69 -33.57 1.29 14.15
CA GLU A 69 -33.31 1.37 12.72
C GLU A 69 -33.10 2.83 12.29
N VAL A 70 -32.04 3.06 11.51
CA VAL A 70 -31.67 4.38 10.98
C VAL A 70 -31.46 4.30 9.48
N LYS A 71 -31.81 5.37 8.78
CA LYS A 71 -31.50 5.55 7.36
C LYS A 71 -30.35 6.55 7.24
N ILE A 72 -29.29 6.14 6.53
CA ILE A 72 -28.11 6.96 6.27
C ILE A 72 -28.01 7.12 4.75
N ASN A 73 -28.49 8.25 4.22
CA ASN A 73 -28.57 8.47 2.77
C ASN A 73 -27.33 9.21 2.23
N ASN A 74 -26.61 9.89 3.11
CA ASN A 74 -25.43 10.69 2.76
C ASN A 74 -24.51 10.85 3.99
N PRO A 75 -23.26 11.35 3.82
CA PRO A 75 -22.32 11.54 4.93
C PRO A 75 -22.78 12.51 6.02
N ASN A 76 -23.68 13.46 5.73
CA ASN A 76 -24.19 14.36 6.76
C ASN A 76 -25.11 13.60 7.72
N ASP A 77 -25.97 12.69 7.20
CA ASP A 77 -26.80 11.84 8.06
C ASP A 77 -25.93 10.98 9.00
N ALA A 78 -24.79 10.47 8.52
CA ALA A 78 -23.84 9.72 9.34
C ALA A 78 -23.21 10.60 10.44
N ASN A 79 -22.77 11.82 10.09
CA ASN A 79 -22.24 12.77 11.05
C ASN A 79 -23.28 13.19 12.11
N ASP A 80 -24.53 13.43 11.72
CA ASP A 80 -25.65 13.76 12.63
C ASP A 80 -25.94 12.60 13.60
N LEU A 81 -25.64 11.38 13.17
CA LEU A 81 -25.67 10.19 14.02
C LEU A 81 -24.38 9.99 14.84
N GLY A 82 -23.43 10.93 14.81
CA GLY A 82 -22.16 10.84 15.53
C GLY A 82 -21.19 9.81 14.98
N ILE A 83 -21.30 9.48 13.70
CA ILE A 83 -20.40 8.56 12.98
C ILE A 83 -19.40 9.40 12.17
N GLY A 84 -18.11 9.31 12.48
CA GLY A 84 -17.02 9.97 11.74
C GLY A 84 -16.14 8.96 11.04
N MET A 85 -15.52 9.36 9.92
CA MET A 85 -14.66 8.48 9.13
C MET A 85 -13.38 9.18 8.71
N VAL A 86 -12.25 8.51 8.93
CA VAL A 86 -10.95 8.81 8.33
C VAL A 86 -10.79 7.88 7.13
N HIS A 87 -10.67 8.48 5.95
CA HIS A 87 -10.60 7.74 4.69
C HIS A 87 -9.16 7.30 4.37
N GLN A 88 -9.01 6.20 3.64
CA GLN A 88 -7.73 5.69 3.12
C GLN A 88 -6.98 6.74 2.29
N HIS A 89 -7.68 7.52 1.47
CA HIS A 89 -7.15 8.69 0.76
C HIS A 89 -7.73 9.94 1.42
N PHE A 90 -6.87 10.77 1.98
CA PHE A 90 -7.26 11.97 2.72
C PHE A 90 -8.16 12.87 1.87
N LYS A 91 -9.19 13.41 2.50
CA LYS A 91 -10.15 14.33 1.90
C LYS A 91 -9.88 15.76 2.36
N LEU A 92 -8.61 16.16 2.26
CA LEU A 92 -8.13 17.49 2.58
C LEU A 92 -8.01 18.34 1.32
N VAL A 93 -8.25 19.64 1.47
CA VAL A 93 -8.06 20.64 0.41
C VAL A 93 -6.65 21.21 0.56
N GLU A 94 -5.75 20.90 -0.37
CA GLU A 94 -4.32 21.19 -0.30
C GLU A 94 -4.00 22.68 -0.15
N CYS A 95 -4.75 23.55 -0.83
CA CYS A 95 -4.57 25.00 -0.79
C CYS A 95 -5.20 25.69 0.44
N PHE A 96 -5.81 24.94 1.35
CA PHE A 96 -6.39 25.46 2.59
C PHE A 96 -5.43 25.24 3.76
N SER A 97 -5.58 26.08 4.81
CA SER A 97 -4.90 25.86 6.07
C SER A 97 -5.43 24.60 6.78
N VAL A 98 -4.67 24.09 7.73
CA VAL A 98 -5.11 23.02 8.64
C VAL A 98 -6.43 23.40 9.33
N LEU A 99 -6.51 24.63 9.87
CA LEU A 99 -7.72 25.13 10.54
C LEU A 99 -8.93 25.15 9.59
N ASP A 100 -8.75 25.67 8.37
CA ASP A 100 -9.84 25.78 7.40
C ASP A 100 -10.33 24.38 6.95
N ASN A 101 -9.43 23.40 6.82
CA ASN A 101 -9.81 22.02 6.54
C ASN A 101 -10.59 21.35 7.67
N ILE A 102 -10.20 21.59 8.93
CA ILE A 102 -10.87 20.97 10.09
C ILE A 102 -12.28 21.51 10.25
N MET A 103 -12.48 22.82 10.10
CA MET A 103 -13.79 23.44 10.30
C MET A 103 -14.70 23.40 9.08
N LEU A 104 -14.21 22.96 7.91
CA LEU A 104 -14.94 22.94 6.65
C LEU A 104 -16.28 22.18 6.79
N GLY A 105 -17.40 22.87 6.48
CA GLY A 105 -18.75 22.32 6.54
C GLY A 105 -19.38 22.27 7.95
N VAL A 106 -18.67 22.80 8.98
CA VAL A 106 -19.17 22.98 10.35
C VAL A 106 -18.62 24.29 10.95
N GLU A 107 -18.51 25.29 10.10
CA GLU A 107 -17.93 26.59 10.46
C GLU A 107 -18.75 27.29 11.56
N PRO A 108 -18.13 27.68 12.70
CA PRO A 108 -18.84 28.46 13.69
C PRO A 108 -19.13 29.85 13.15
N CYS A 109 -20.41 30.20 13.03
CA CYS A 109 -20.87 31.48 12.53
C CYS A 109 -21.68 32.23 13.56
N LYS A 110 -21.52 33.56 13.65
CA LYS A 110 -22.34 34.44 14.45
C LYS A 110 -22.82 35.61 13.61
N ALA A 111 -24.11 35.82 13.50
CA ALA A 111 -24.72 36.86 12.68
C ALA A 111 -24.23 36.88 11.22
N GLY A 112 -23.94 35.72 10.63
CA GLY A 112 -23.41 35.58 9.26
C GLY A 112 -21.88 35.73 9.12
N PHE A 113 -21.17 36.00 10.21
CA PHE A 113 -19.72 36.15 10.21
C PHE A 113 -19.05 34.93 10.80
N LEU A 114 -18.03 34.42 10.07
CA LEU A 114 -17.21 33.28 10.46
C LEU A 114 -16.40 33.59 11.74
N GLN A 115 -16.46 32.69 12.72
CA GLN A 115 -15.76 32.82 14.01
C GLN A 115 -14.51 31.94 14.05
N LYS A 116 -13.48 32.25 13.23
CA LYS A 116 -12.26 31.45 13.12
C LYS A 116 -11.53 31.24 14.46
N GLU A 117 -11.53 32.25 15.35
CA GLU A 117 -10.88 32.16 16.66
C GLU A 117 -11.55 31.14 17.59
N VAL A 118 -12.87 30.94 17.48
CA VAL A 118 -13.58 29.91 18.22
C VAL A 118 -13.18 28.52 17.74
N ALA A 119 -13.11 28.33 16.42
CA ALA A 119 -12.64 27.09 15.83
C ALA A 119 -11.18 26.80 16.22
N ARG A 120 -10.30 27.81 16.14
CA ARG A 120 -8.89 27.71 16.51
C ARG A 120 -8.70 27.20 17.93
N LYS A 121 -9.40 27.79 18.89
CA LYS A 121 -9.33 27.36 20.30
C LYS A 121 -9.70 25.88 20.45
N LYS A 122 -10.83 25.46 19.86
CA LYS A 122 -11.27 24.06 19.91
C LYS A 122 -10.24 23.11 19.25
N VAL A 123 -9.67 23.51 18.10
CA VAL A 123 -8.63 22.69 17.42
C VAL A 123 -7.38 22.57 18.26
N VAL A 124 -6.90 23.65 18.88
CA VAL A 124 -5.73 23.62 19.76
C VAL A 124 -5.99 22.74 20.98
N GLU A 125 -7.13 22.89 21.64
CA GLU A 125 -7.55 22.05 22.80
C GLU A 125 -7.57 20.56 22.42
N LEU A 126 -8.16 20.19 21.28
CA LEU A 126 -8.18 18.81 20.80
C LEU A 126 -6.76 18.30 20.43
N SER A 127 -5.97 19.14 19.77
CA SER A 127 -4.59 18.82 19.40
C SER A 127 -3.73 18.53 20.63
N GLU A 128 -3.84 19.33 21.69
CA GLU A 128 -3.13 19.12 22.94
C GLU A 128 -3.64 17.89 23.70
N LYS A 129 -4.98 17.75 23.81
CA LYS A 129 -5.62 16.65 24.52
C LYS A 129 -5.21 15.27 24.00
N TYR A 130 -5.13 15.12 22.69
CA TYR A 130 -4.84 13.83 22.04
C TYR A 130 -3.41 13.70 21.52
N GLY A 131 -2.54 14.69 21.78
CA GLY A 131 -1.15 14.67 21.31
C GLY A 131 -1.00 14.80 19.78
N LEU A 132 -2.06 15.19 19.07
CA LEU A 132 -2.12 15.37 17.63
C LEU A 132 -1.57 16.74 17.23
N ARG A 133 -0.31 16.99 17.51
CA ARG A 133 0.32 18.31 17.30
C ARG A 133 0.28 18.71 15.83
N VAL A 134 -0.39 19.82 15.52
CA VAL A 134 -0.46 20.45 14.20
C VAL A 134 -0.36 21.95 14.33
N ASP A 135 0.15 22.62 13.29
CA ASP A 135 0.07 24.08 13.19
C ASP A 135 -1.22 24.44 12.44
N PRO A 136 -2.20 25.14 13.11
CA PRO A 136 -3.47 25.50 12.48
C PRO A 136 -3.32 26.39 11.25
N ASP A 137 -2.24 27.14 11.12
CA ASP A 137 -2.00 28.10 10.02
C ASP A 137 -1.20 27.49 8.86
N ALA A 138 -0.59 26.33 9.04
CA ALA A 138 0.14 25.66 7.98
C ALA A 138 -0.79 25.29 6.82
N LEU A 139 -0.31 25.41 5.57
CA LEU A 139 -1.02 24.90 4.40
C LEU A 139 -0.92 23.36 4.37
N VAL A 140 -2.00 22.70 3.97
CA VAL A 140 -2.02 21.23 3.88
C VAL A 140 -1.02 20.74 2.84
N SER A 141 -0.77 21.48 1.76
CA SER A 141 0.29 21.18 0.78
C SER A 141 1.70 21.12 1.35
N ASP A 142 1.96 21.80 2.46
CA ASP A 142 3.30 22.00 3.00
C ASP A 142 3.63 21.06 4.18
N ILE A 143 2.64 20.29 4.65
CA ILE A 143 2.79 19.35 5.76
C ILE A 143 3.01 17.92 5.28
N SER A 144 3.71 17.11 6.07
CA SER A 144 3.95 15.69 5.78
C SER A 144 2.65 14.87 5.77
N VAL A 145 2.69 13.71 5.14
CA VAL A 145 1.54 12.79 5.05
C VAL A 145 1.08 12.35 6.45
N GLY A 146 2.00 12.08 7.38
CA GLY A 146 1.65 11.77 8.78
C GLY A 146 0.96 12.94 9.49
N MET A 147 1.34 14.19 9.19
CA MET A 147 0.63 15.37 9.69
C MET A 147 -0.74 15.53 9.04
N GLN A 148 -0.90 15.26 7.74
CA GLN A 148 -2.20 15.26 7.08
C GLN A 148 -3.17 14.26 7.74
N GLN A 149 -2.68 13.11 8.14
CA GLN A 149 -3.49 12.15 8.89
C GLN A 149 -3.96 12.69 10.25
N ARG A 150 -3.06 13.35 11.00
CA ARG A 150 -3.44 14.00 12.27
C ARG A 150 -4.53 15.05 12.04
N VAL A 151 -4.48 15.79 10.92
CA VAL A 151 -5.53 16.75 10.52
C VAL A 151 -6.86 16.05 10.25
N GLU A 152 -6.87 14.91 9.54
CA GLU A 152 -8.10 14.13 9.29
C GLU A 152 -8.70 13.59 10.60
N ILE A 153 -7.88 13.13 11.54
CA ILE A 153 -8.33 12.69 12.86
C ILE A 153 -8.93 13.87 13.64
N LEU A 154 -8.25 15.02 13.67
CA LEU A 154 -8.74 16.24 14.32
C LEU A 154 -10.06 16.73 13.71
N LYS A 155 -10.20 16.67 12.39
CA LYS A 155 -11.43 17.00 11.65
C LYS A 155 -12.60 16.12 12.10
N MET A 156 -12.38 14.83 12.29
CA MET A 156 -13.37 13.89 12.81
C MET A 156 -13.72 14.20 14.29
N LEU A 157 -12.71 14.49 15.12
CA LEU A 157 -12.91 14.82 16.54
C LEU A 157 -13.57 16.18 16.75
N TYR A 158 -13.29 17.15 15.88
CA TYR A 158 -13.90 18.49 15.94
C TYR A 158 -15.44 18.44 15.82
N ARG A 159 -15.97 17.40 15.16
CA ARG A 159 -17.42 17.15 15.00
C ARG A 159 -18.04 16.40 16.17
N ASP A 160 -17.28 16.11 17.24
CA ASP A 160 -17.70 15.39 18.45
C ASP A 160 -18.30 13.99 18.18
N ASN A 161 -17.81 13.29 17.15
CA ASN A 161 -18.25 11.95 16.79
C ASN A 161 -17.96 10.93 17.92
N GLU A 162 -18.91 10.01 18.16
CA GLU A 162 -18.81 8.94 19.17
C GLU A 162 -18.35 7.61 18.55
N ILE A 163 -18.66 7.40 17.28
CA ILE A 163 -18.32 6.22 16.52
C ILE A 163 -17.30 6.63 15.45
N LEU A 164 -16.10 6.05 15.51
CA LEU A 164 -14.97 6.45 14.70
C LEU A 164 -14.61 5.32 13.74
N ILE A 165 -14.59 5.60 12.44
CA ILE A 165 -14.20 4.66 11.40
C ILE A 165 -12.81 5.05 10.90
N PHE A 166 -11.86 4.12 10.94
CA PHE A 166 -10.51 4.27 10.38
C PHE A 166 -10.33 3.28 9.23
N ASP A 167 -10.26 3.77 7.99
CA ASP A 167 -10.09 2.94 6.78
C ASP A 167 -8.62 2.95 6.33
N GLU A 168 -7.90 1.87 6.63
CA GLU A 168 -6.48 1.66 6.35
C GLU A 168 -5.58 2.85 6.75
N PRO A 169 -5.66 3.34 7.99
CA PRO A 169 -5.03 4.60 8.39
C PRO A 169 -3.49 4.52 8.48
N THR A 170 -2.90 3.34 8.39
CA THR A 170 -1.47 3.09 8.59
C THR A 170 -0.67 2.90 7.30
N ALA A 171 -1.32 3.01 6.15
CA ALA A 171 -0.72 2.68 4.85
C ALA A 171 0.52 3.52 4.49
N VAL A 172 0.62 4.73 5.04
CA VAL A 172 1.66 5.73 4.71
C VAL A 172 2.47 6.20 5.93
N LEU A 173 2.31 5.51 7.07
CA LEU A 173 2.94 5.87 8.35
C LEU A 173 4.23 5.09 8.60
N THR A 174 5.14 5.74 9.33
CA THR A 174 6.30 5.08 9.93
C THR A 174 5.85 4.16 11.08
N PRO A 175 6.68 3.17 11.47
CA PRO A 175 6.39 2.34 12.64
C PRO A 175 6.09 3.13 13.91
N GLN A 176 6.83 4.21 14.15
CA GLN A 176 6.63 5.07 15.31
C GLN A 176 5.27 5.78 15.27
N GLU A 177 4.89 6.30 14.10
CA GLU A 177 3.57 6.91 13.90
C GLU A 177 2.43 5.89 14.01
N ILE A 178 2.67 4.63 13.60
CA ILE A 178 1.72 3.53 13.80
C ILE A 178 1.52 3.28 15.30
N ASP A 179 2.62 3.16 16.08
CA ASP A 179 2.55 2.96 17.52
C ASP A 179 1.81 4.13 18.20
N GLU A 180 2.09 5.38 17.82
CA GLU A 180 1.37 6.57 18.29
C GLU A 180 -0.12 6.50 17.97
N LEU A 181 -0.49 6.09 16.75
CA LEU A 181 -1.91 5.95 16.37
C LEU A 181 -2.62 4.87 17.18
N MET A 182 -1.95 3.73 17.45
CA MET A 182 -2.52 2.68 18.29
C MET A 182 -2.77 3.19 19.73
N GLU A 183 -1.87 3.99 20.30
CA GLU A 183 -2.07 4.61 21.60
C GLU A 183 -3.23 5.62 21.60
N ILE A 184 -3.36 6.43 20.55
CA ILE A 184 -4.47 7.37 20.38
C ILE A 184 -5.81 6.61 20.33
N MET A 185 -5.88 5.50 19.60
CA MET A 185 -7.09 4.66 19.52
C MET A 185 -7.44 4.05 20.89
N ARG A 186 -6.44 3.58 21.66
CA ARG A 186 -6.65 3.14 23.06
C ARG A 186 -7.20 4.26 23.93
N GLY A 187 -6.68 5.49 23.76
CA GLY A 187 -7.17 6.68 24.43
C GLY A 187 -8.64 6.97 24.11
N PHE A 188 -9.04 6.91 22.85
CA PHE A 188 -10.44 7.08 22.43
C PHE A 188 -11.36 6.02 23.04
N LYS A 189 -10.92 4.75 23.04
CA LYS A 189 -11.64 3.66 23.70
C LYS A 189 -11.83 3.92 25.21
N ALA A 190 -10.78 4.37 25.89
CA ALA A 190 -10.83 4.69 27.32
C ALA A 190 -11.81 5.84 27.63
N GLU A 191 -12.04 6.76 26.69
CA GLU A 191 -13.07 7.81 26.76
C GLU A 191 -14.48 7.30 26.41
N GLY A 192 -14.65 6.02 26.10
CA GLY A 192 -15.93 5.40 25.75
C GLY A 192 -16.35 5.54 24.29
N LYS A 193 -15.46 6.00 23.40
CA LYS A 193 -15.71 6.00 21.96
C LYS A 193 -15.64 4.57 21.42
N SER A 194 -16.44 4.29 20.39
CA SER A 194 -16.48 3.00 19.71
C SER A 194 -15.78 3.13 18.37
N ILE A 195 -14.90 2.18 18.01
CA ILE A 195 -14.01 2.29 16.86
C ILE A 195 -14.22 1.12 15.92
N LEU A 196 -14.43 1.40 14.62
CA LEU A 196 -14.29 0.46 13.53
C LEU A 196 -12.96 0.68 12.84
N PHE A 197 -12.08 -0.31 12.91
CA PHE A 197 -10.72 -0.26 12.39
C PHE A 197 -10.54 -1.22 11.22
N ILE A 198 -10.40 -0.68 10.02
CA ILE A 198 -10.21 -1.46 8.81
C ILE A 198 -8.73 -1.54 8.50
N THR A 199 -8.19 -2.74 8.44
CA THR A 199 -6.82 -3.01 8.05
C THR A 199 -6.69 -4.44 7.51
N HIS A 200 -5.64 -4.68 6.75
CA HIS A 200 -5.21 -6.04 6.35
C HIS A 200 -3.95 -6.47 7.11
N LYS A 201 -3.41 -5.62 8.01
CA LYS A 201 -2.18 -5.85 8.79
C LYS A 201 -2.52 -6.50 10.13
N LEU A 202 -2.23 -7.79 10.25
CA LEU A 202 -2.57 -8.58 11.44
C LEU A 202 -1.89 -8.07 12.71
N ASN A 203 -0.67 -7.52 12.61
CA ASN A 203 0.06 -6.96 13.75
C ASN A 203 -0.72 -5.81 14.41
N GLU A 204 -1.33 -4.95 13.60
CA GLU A 204 -2.12 -3.82 14.07
C GLU A 204 -3.40 -4.28 14.78
N ILE A 205 -4.09 -5.28 14.21
CA ILE A 205 -5.29 -5.88 14.81
C ILE A 205 -4.98 -6.46 16.19
N MET A 206 -3.92 -7.29 16.28
CA MET A 206 -3.49 -7.90 17.53
C MET A 206 -3.06 -6.87 18.58
N ALA A 207 -2.62 -5.67 18.15
CA ALA A 207 -2.16 -4.62 19.06
C ALA A 207 -3.29 -3.83 19.71
N VAL A 208 -4.43 -3.62 19.03
CA VAL A 208 -5.43 -2.63 19.49
C VAL A 208 -6.87 -3.14 19.51
N ALA A 209 -7.22 -4.15 18.72
CA ALA A 209 -8.61 -4.58 18.59
C ALA A 209 -9.05 -5.49 19.74
N ASP A 210 -10.33 -5.42 20.11
CA ASP A 210 -10.98 -6.35 21.04
C ASP A 210 -11.57 -7.55 20.28
N ARG A 211 -12.23 -7.25 19.16
CA ARG A 211 -12.86 -8.25 18.30
C ARG A 211 -12.49 -7.98 16.84
N CYS A 212 -12.56 -9.02 16.04
CA CYS A 212 -12.29 -8.92 14.62
C CYS A 212 -13.36 -9.65 13.81
N THR A 213 -14.00 -8.95 12.88
CA THR A 213 -14.85 -9.56 11.85
C THR A 213 -14.04 -9.76 10.59
N VAL A 214 -14.08 -10.97 10.04
CA VAL A 214 -13.36 -11.35 8.83
C VAL A 214 -14.31 -11.43 7.65
N LEU A 215 -13.96 -10.71 6.56
CA LEU A 215 -14.64 -10.79 5.28
C LEU A 215 -13.74 -11.47 4.24
N ARG A 216 -14.35 -12.27 3.37
CA ARG A 216 -13.66 -12.90 2.24
C ARG A 216 -14.59 -12.96 1.03
N LYS A 217 -14.14 -12.34 -0.10
CA LYS A 217 -14.89 -12.31 -1.37
C LYS A 217 -16.33 -11.84 -1.20
N GLY A 218 -16.53 -10.76 -0.47
CA GLY A 218 -17.83 -10.16 -0.22
C GLY A 218 -18.72 -10.89 0.79
N LYS A 219 -18.20 -11.91 1.49
CA LYS A 219 -18.97 -12.73 2.45
C LYS A 219 -18.41 -12.60 3.86
N TYR A 220 -19.30 -12.68 4.84
CA TYR A 220 -18.98 -12.82 6.25
C TYR A 220 -18.42 -14.23 6.52
N ILE A 221 -17.25 -14.31 7.17
CA ILE A 221 -16.60 -15.58 7.52
C ILE A 221 -16.78 -15.88 8.99
N GLY A 222 -16.69 -14.87 9.85
CA GLY A 222 -16.84 -15.01 11.28
C GLY A 222 -16.38 -13.75 12.03
N THR A 223 -16.72 -13.69 13.31
CA THR A 223 -16.21 -12.69 14.26
C THR A 223 -15.56 -13.43 15.42
N VAL A 224 -14.36 -13.03 15.79
CA VAL A 224 -13.58 -13.63 16.89
C VAL A 224 -13.17 -12.58 17.90
N ASP A 225 -13.02 -12.97 19.16
CA ASP A 225 -12.38 -12.17 20.18
C ASP A 225 -10.86 -12.28 20.02
N ILE A 226 -10.16 -11.15 19.98
CA ILE A 226 -8.71 -11.12 19.71
C ILE A 226 -7.91 -11.77 20.82
N ALA A 227 -8.38 -11.68 22.08
CA ALA A 227 -7.72 -12.31 23.22
C ALA A 227 -7.64 -13.85 23.09
N ASP A 228 -8.58 -14.46 22.37
CA ASP A 228 -8.68 -15.92 22.19
C ASP A 228 -8.20 -16.39 20.80
N SER A 229 -7.68 -15.48 19.97
CA SER A 229 -7.31 -15.76 18.58
C SER A 229 -5.80 -15.59 18.34
N SER A 230 -5.33 -16.07 17.18
CA SER A 230 -3.94 -15.92 16.73
C SER A 230 -3.85 -15.32 15.34
N LYS A 231 -2.65 -14.84 14.97
CA LYS A 231 -2.38 -14.33 13.60
C LYS A 231 -2.61 -15.41 12.54
N GLU A 232 -2.25 -16.64 12.85
CA GLU A 232 -2.40 -17.80 11.98
C GLU A 232 -3.88 -18.10 11.74
N GLU A 233 -4.70 -18.03 12.79
CA GLU A 233 -6.15 -18.22 12.69
C GLU A 233 -6.80 -17.12 11.86
N LEU A 234 -6.53 -15.85 12.17
CA LEU A 234 -7.04 -14.71 11.40
C LEU A 234 -6.63 -14.77 9.93
N SER A 235 -5.39 -15.14 9.66
CA SER A 235 -4.90 -15.33 8.30
C SER A 235 -5.64 -16.45 7.57
N ARG A 236 -5.83 -17.61 8.21
CA ARG A 236 -6.56 -18.74 7.66
C ARG A 236 -8.01 -18.37 7.35
N MET A 237 -8.69 -17.62 8.24
CA MET A 237 -10.04 -17.10 7.99
C MET A 237 -10.07 -16.17 6.79
N MET A 238 -9.08 -15.26 6.68
CA MET A 238 -8.98 -14.27 5.62
C MET A 238 -8.73 -14.90 4.25
N VAL A 239 -7.76 -15.82 4.15
CA VAL A 239 -7.32 -16.43 2.89
C VAL A 239 -8.09 -17.72 2.56
N GLY A 240 -8.52 -18.48 3.58
CA GLY A 240 -9.20 -19.76 3.45
C GLY A 240 -8.27 -20.97 3.36
N ARG A 241 -6.98 -20.79 3.57
CA ARG A 241 -5.94 -21.81 3.69
C ARG A 241 -4.85 -21.34 4.64
N ASP A 242 -4.00 -22.25 5.05
CA ASP A 242 -2.79 -21.84 5.78
C ASP A 242 -1.87 -21.02 4.89
N VAL A 243 -1.23 -20.00 5.47
CA VAL A 243 -0.34 -19.06 4.79
C VAL A 243 1.00 -19.06 5.50
N GLU A 244 2.07 -19.15 4.72
CA GLU A 244 3.43 -18.98 5.20
C GLU A 244 3.83 -17.49 5.08
N PHE A 245 3.87 -16.78 6.20
CA PHE A 245 4.30 -15.37 6.22
C PHE A 245 5.80 -15.20 6.09
N VAL A 246 6.56 -16.20 6.49
CA VAL A 246 8.03 -16.20 6.39
C VAL A 246 8.41 -17.04 5.19
N VAL A 247 9.09 -16.42 4.24
CA VAL A 247 9.63 -17.14 3.09
C VAL A 247 10.87 -17.90 3.55
N ASP A 248 10.83 -19.23 3.43
CA ASP A 248 12.04 -20.04 3.63
C ASP A 248 13.05 -19.70 2.53
N LYS A 249 14.16 -19.09 2.93
CA LYS A 249 15.24 -18.72 2.02
C LYS A 249 16.60 -19.23 2.52
N LYS A 250 17.39 -19.79 1.61
CA LYS A 250 18.75 -20.19 1.89
C LYS A 250 19.60 -18.98 2.29
N PRO A 251 20.69 -19.16 3.06
CA PRO A 251 21.65 -18.09 3.24
C PRO A 251 22.14 -17.53 1.90
N ALA A 252 22.19 -16.22 1.76
CA ALA A 252 22.69 -15.59 0.53
C ALA A 252 24.14 -15.99 0.27
N GLN A 253 24.47 -16.17 -0.99
CA GLN A 253 25.83 -16.41 -1.47
C GLN A 253 26.19 -15.30 -2.49
N PRO A 254 26.49 -14.07 -2.02
CA PRO A 254 26.76 -12.96 -2.91
C PRO A 254 27.98 -13.23 -3.78
N GLY A 255 27.77 -13.16 -5.09
CA GLY A 255 28.81 -13.33 -6.11
C GLY A 255 29.41 -11.99 -6.55
N LYS A 256 29.70 -11.86 -7.87
CA LYS A 256 30.21 -10.62 -8.46
C LYS A 256 29.16 -9.50 -8.42
N THR A 257 29.62 -8.26 -8.40
CA THR A 257 28.75 -7.09 -8.56
C THR A 257 28.11 -7.09 -9.95
N ILE A 258 26.79 -7.03 -9.98
CA ILE A 258 25.99 -6.95 -11.22
C ILE A 258 25.56 -5.51 -11.49
N LEU A 259 25.06 -4.81 -10.47
CA LEU A 259 24.72 -3.40 -10.56
C LEU A 259 25.69 -2.59 -9.71
N SER A 260 26.27 -1.52 -10.28
CA SER A 260 26.98 -0.51 -9.52
C SER A 260 26.44 0.87 -9.90
N VAL A 261 26.03 1.63 -8.91
CA VAL A 261 25.57 3.01 -9.01
C VAL A 261 26.54 3.87 -8.24
N GLN A 262 27.09 4.92 -8.87
CA GLN A 262 28.06 5.82 -8.26
C GLN A 262 27.66 7.28 -8.45
N GLY A 263 27.41 7.98 -7.34
CA GLY A 263 27.13 9.41 -7.32
C GLY A 263 25.85 9.82 -8.08
N MET A 264 24.87 8.92 -8.20
CA MET A 264 23.68 9.16 -9.00
C MET A 264 22.85 10.32 -8.45
N THR A 265 22.52 11.27 -9.33
CA THR A 265 21.69 12.43 -9.02
C THR A 265 20.58 12.52 -10.05
N VAL A 266 19.34 12.69 -9.55
CA VAL A 266 18.12 12.81 -10.39
C VAL A 266 17.37 14.07 -9.99
N PRO A 267 17.10 14.99 -10.94
CA PRO A 267 16.36 16.21 -10.65
C PRO A 267 14.89 15.89 -10.30
N SER A 268 14.30 16.70 -9.42
CA SER A 268 12.87 16.62 -9.14
C SER A 268 12.06 17.25 -10.27
N ARG A 269 10.90 16.67 -10.58
CA ARG A 269 9.92 17.27 -11.53
C ARG A 269 9.08 18.35 -10.90
N THR A 270 8.89 18.34 -9.60
CA THR A 270 7.96 19.20 -8.86
C THR A 270 8.66 20.27 -8.03
N HIS A 271 9.89 20.02 -7.61
CA HIS A 271 10.65 20.90 -6.73
C HIS A 271 11.95 21.38 -7.39
N LYS A 272 12.50 22.49 -6.89
CA LYS A 272 13.80 23.03 -7.37
C LYS A 272 15.02 22.22 -6.88
N LYS A 273 14.83 21.31 -5.89
CA LYS A 273 15.89 20.45 -5.34
C LYS A 273 15.92 19.14 -6.12
N ASP A 274 17.08 18.49 -6.19
CA ASP A 274 17.20 17.14 -6.73
C ASP A 274 16.43 16.14 -5.85
N ALA A 275 15.68 15.24 -6.50
CA ALA A 275 14.94 14.18 -5.83
C ALA A 275 15.85 13.04 -5.34
N VAL A 276 16.98 12.81 -6.04
CA VAL A 276 18.03 11.86 -5.66
C VAL A 276 19.37 12.62 -5.65
N ARG A 277 20.12 12.50 -4.58
CA ARG A 277 21.32 13.31 -4.34
C ARG A 277 22.54 12.44 -4.06
N ASN A 278 23.43 12.34 -5.05
CA ASN A 278 24.74 11.68 -4.93
C ASN A 278 24.67 10.25 -4.34
N VAL A 279 23.71 9.46 -4.80
CA VAL A 279 23.45 8.11 -4.28
C VAL A 279 24.43 7.12 -4.89
N SER A 280 25.06 6.29 -4.03
CA SER A 280 25.98 5.23 -4.44
C SER A 280 25.63 3.92 -3.71
N PHE A 281 25.54 2.82 -4.46
CA PHE A 281 25.33 1.46 -3.94
C PHE A 281 25.65 0.43 -5.00
N ASP A 282 25.76 -0.83 -4.57
CA ASP A 282 25.94 -1.98 -5.45
C ASP A 282 24.90 -3.08 -5.15
N VAL A 283 24.66 -3.95 -6.14
CA VAL A 283 23.88 -5.19 -5.98
C VAL A 283 24.65 -6.34 -6.62
N ARG A 284 24.82 -7.43 -5.88
CA ARG A 284 25.61 -8.58 -6.30
C ARG A 284 24.72 -9.71 -6.82
N ALA A 285 25.30 -10.58 -7.62
CA ALA A 285 24.66 -11.84 -8.02
C ALA A 285 24.31 -12.66 -6.78
N GLY A 286 23.11 -13.25 -6.73
CA GLY A 286 22.66 -14.07 -5.60
C GLY A 286 22.34 -13.28 -4.34
N GLU A 287 22.02 -11.98 -4.47
CA GLU A 287 21.70 -11.08 -3.37
C GLU A 287 20.38 -10.34 -3.65
N ILE A 288 19.54 -10.17 -2.61
CA ILE A 288 18.43 -9.23 -2.58
C ILE A 288 18.87 -8.01 -1.76
N VAL A 289 19.09 -6.89 -2.42
CA VAL A 289 19.25 -5.58 -1.76
C VAL A 289 17.91 -4.88 -1.77
N CYS A 290 17.43 -4.49 -0.60
CA CYS A 290 16.19 -3.72 -0.49
C CYS A 290 16.49 -2.25 -0.24
N LEU A 291 15.84 -1.38 -1.01
CA LEU A 291 15.78 0.05 -0.76
C LEU A 291 14.47 0.34 0.00
N ALA A 292 14.61 0.55 1.30
CA ALA A 292 13.52 0.89 2.22
C ALA A 292 13.41 2.41 2.40
N GLY A 293 12.20 2.89 2.70
CA GLY A 293 11.94 4.31 2.96
C GLY A 293 10.45 4.60 3.01
N ILE A 294 10.07 5.84 3.26
CA ILE A 294 8.69 6.32 3.22
C ILE A 294 8.41 6.87 1.83
N GLU A 295 7.16 6.82 1.37
CA GLU A 295 6.74 7.39 0.09
C GLU A 295 7.15 8.86 -0.03
N GLY A 296 7.72 9.25 -1.16
CA GLY A 296 8.19 10.62 -1.42
C GLY A 296 9.65 10.89 -1.06
N ASN A 297 10.40 9.92 -0.55
CA ASN A 297 11.83 10.08 -0.21
C ASN A 297 12.80 9.94 -1.40
N GLY A 298 12.29 9.79 -2.65
CA GLY A 298 13.11 9.74 -3.86
C GLY A 298 13.33 8.34 -4.44
N GLN A 299 12.70 7.28 -3.87
CA GLN A 299 12.82 5.91 -4.38
C GLN A 299 12.32 5.78 -5.82
N THR A 300 11.18 6.40 -6.14
CA THR A 300 10.58 6.37 -7.48
C THR A 300 11.49 7.03 -8.49
N GLU A 301 12.05 8.20 -8.17
CA GLU A 301 12.98 8.93 -9.04
C GLU A 301 14.31 8.18 -9.23
N LEU A 302 14.80 7.53 -8.17
CA LEU A 302 15.99 6.66 -8.25
C LEU A 302 15.74 5.52 -9.24
N VAL A 303 14.61 4.81 -9.12
CA VAL A 303 14.25 3.74 -10.05
C VAL A 303 14.07 4.26 -11.47
N TYR A 304 13.44 5.42 -11.65
CA TYR A 304 13.27 6.01 -13.00
C TYR A 304 14.62 6.36 -13.64
N GLY A 305 15.55 6.93 -12.89
CA GLY A 305 16.91 7.14 -13.36
C GLY A 305 17.65 5.83 -13.69
N LEU A 306 17.53 4.84 -12.81
CA LEU A 306 18.13 3.53 -12.98
C LEU A 306 17.59 2.78 -14.21
N THR A 307 16.29 2.86 -14.45
CA THR A 307 15.63 2.17 -15.59
C THR A 307 15.63 2.97 -16.88
N GLY A 308 16.03 4.24 -16.84
CA GLY A 308 16.08 5.14 -17.98
C GLY A 308 14.74 5.80 -18.33
N LEU A 309 13.76 5.74 -17.45
CA LEU A 309 12.51 6.49 -17.55
C LEU A 309 12.70 7.99 -17.29
N GLU A 310 13.73 8.35 -16.50
CA GLU A 310 14.24 9.70 -16.28
C GLU A 310 15.70 9.81 -16.64
N LYS A 311 16.13 11.01 -17.00
CA LYS A 311 17.56 11.31 -17.20
C LYS A 311 18.19 11.64 -15.85
N ILE A 312 19.34 11.06 -15.58
CA ILE A 312 20.16 11.45 -14.44
C ILE A 312 20.96 12.72 -14.80
N SER A 313 21.19 13.59 -13.82
CA SER A 313 22.00 14.80 -13.98
C SER A 313 23.47 14.60 -13.57
N GLY A 314 23.78 13.54 -12.83
CA GLY A 314 25.13 13.18 -12.43
C GLY A 314 25.26 11.72 -12.04
N GLY A 315 26.52 11.27 -11.95
CA GLY A 315 26.86 9.89 -11.57
C GLY A 315 26.96 8.93 -12.75
N THR A 316 27.24 7.66 -12.42
CA THR A 316 27.40 6.57 -13.39
C THR A 316 26.65 5.33 -12.94
N ILE A 317 26.14 4.56 -13.89
CA ILE A 317 25.42 3.30 -13.70
C ILE A 317 26.08 2.23 -14.55
N THR A 318 26.58 1.16 -13.94
CA THR A 318 27.12 0.00 -14.64
C THR A 318 26.30 -1.25 -14.38
N LEU A 319 26.06 -2.06 -15.40
CA LEU A 319 25.39 -3.34 -15.34
C LEU A 319 26.31 -4.44 -15.85
N ASP A 320 26.69 -5.38 -14.99
CA ASP A 320 27.64 -6.47 -15.28
C ASP A 320 28.94 -5.95 -15.94
N GLY A 321 29.45 -4.81 -15.40
CA GLY A 321 30.69 -4.15 -15.88
C GLY A 321 30.51 -3.25 -17.11
N GLN A 322 29.33 -3.20 -17.71
CA GLN A 322 29.05 -2.33 -18.86
C GLN A 322 28.40 -1.02 -18.38
N ASP A 323 28.90 0.12 -18.85
CA ASP A 323 28.30 1.44 -18.60
C ASP A 323 26.94 1.54 -19.35
N ILE A 324 25.87 1.73 -18.59
CA ILE A 324 24.51 1.91 -19.09
C ILE A 324 23.94 3.28 -18.75
N THR A 325 24.77 4.22 -18.27
CA THR A 325 24.36 5.54 -17.77
C THR A 325 23.42 6.27 -18.73
N HIS A 326 23.78 6.27 -20.01
CA HIS A 326 22.99 6.93 -21.07
C HIS A 326 22.29 5.95 -22.02
N ALA A 327 22.29 4.64 -21.69
CA ALA A 327 21.64 3.63 -22.51
C ALA A 327 20.11 3.82 -22.53
N SER A 328 19.49 3.55 -23.67
CA SER A 328 18.03 3.56 -23.79
C SER A 328 17.39 2.44 -22.96
N ILE A 329 16.10 2.56 -22.61
CA ILE A 329 15.32 1.54 -21.90
C ILE A 329 15.44 0.18 -22.60
N ARG A 330 15.34 0.15 -23.95
CA ARG A 330 15.50 -1.08 -24.74
C ARG A 330 16.90 -1.68 -24.61
N GLN A 331 17.93 -0.85 -24.58
CA GLN A 331 19.31 -1.33 -24.43
C GLN A 331 19.52 -1.91 -23.03
N ARG A 332 19.08 -1.23 -21.96
CA ARG A 332 19.14 -1.75 -20.59
C ARG A 332 18.45 -3.12 -20.48
N SER A 333 17.28 -3.28 -21.11
CA SER A 333 16.58 -4.57 -21.16
C SER A 333 17.36 -5.64 -21.91
N LYS A 334 18.04 -5.32 -23.04
CA LYS A 334 18.90 -6.25 -23.77
C LYS A 334 20.15 -6.64 -22.98
N ASP A 335 20.69 -5.71 -22.19
CA ASP A 335 21.89 -5.94 -21.37
C ASP A 335 21.59 -6.80 -20.13
N GLY A 336 20.30 -7.10 -19.87
CA GLY A 336 19.86 -8.03 -18.84
C GLY A 336 19.19 -7.36 -17.64
N MET A 337 18.60 -6.17 -17.78
CA MET A 337 17.77 -5.54 -16.75
C MET A 337 16.29 -5.86 -17.00
N SER A 338 15.59 -6.35 -15.97
CA SER A 338 14.14 -6.45 -15.92
C SER A 338 13.57 -5.54 -14.84
N HIS A 339 12.36 -5.03 -15.07
CA HIS A 339 11.73 -4.08 -14.17
C HIS A 339 10.26 -4.42 -13.93
N ILE A 340 9.92 -4.74 -12.69
CA ILE A 340 8.56 -4.85 -12.19
C ILE A 340 8.21 -3.48 -11.62
N PRO A 341 7.34 -2.68 -12.28
CA PRO A 341 7.07 -1.30 -11.88
C PRO A 341 6.13 -1.21 -10.68
N GLU A 342 6.22 -0.11 -9.95
CA GLU A 342 5.32 0.23 -8.84
C GLU A 342 3.85 0.32 -9.29
N ASP A 343 3.60 1.06 -10.37
CA ASP A 343 2.26 1.21 -10.95
C ASP A 343 2.10 0.30 -12.16
N ARG A 344 1.38 -0.81 -11.94
CA ARG A 344 1.11 -1.82 -12.98
C ARG A 344 0.25 -1.32 -14.13
N HIS A 345 -0.59 -0.29 -13.89
CA HIS A 345 -1.48 0.26 -14.90
C HIS A 345 -0.80 1.33 -15.74
N LYS A 346 0.10 2.12 -15.15
CA LYS A 346 0.81 3.19 -15.84
C LYS A 346 2.04 2.67 -16.61
N HIS A 347 2.78 1.75 -16.02
CA HIS A 347 4.07 1.30 -16.53
C HIS A 347 4.17 -0.21 -16.77
N GLY A 348 3.25 -1.00 -16.21
CA GLY A 348 3.31 -2.46 -16.27
C GLY A 348 2.60 -3.07 -17.48
N LEU A 349 1.36 -2.70 -17.73
CA LEU A 349 0.49 -3.29 -18.75
C LEU A 349 -0.19 -2.21 -19.60
N VAL A 350 -0.44 -2.55 -20.87
CA VAL A 350 -1.41 -1.83 -21.69
C VAL A 350 -2.76 -2.48 -21.45
N LEU A 351 -3.61 -1.83 -20.65
CA LEU A 351 -4.83 -2.43 -20.10
C LEU A 351 -5.84 -2.88 -21.16
N ASP A 352 -5.91 -2.18 -22.31
CA ASP A 352 -6.82 -2.48 -23.40
C ASP A 352 -6.27 -3.51 -24.39
N TYR A 353 -5.04 -4.00 -24.17
CA TYR A 353 -4.46 -5.07 -24.94
C TYR A 353 -4.80 -6.43 -24.34
N THR A 354 -4.80 -7.45 -25.21
CA THR A 354 -4.86 -8.85 -24.79
C THR A 354 -3.61 -9.22 -23.98
N LEU A 355 -3.73 -10.27 -23.17
CA LEU A 355 -2.63 -10.77 -22.37
C LEU A 355 -1.45 -11.19 -23.25
N GLU A 356 -1.70 -11.89 -24.39
CA GLU A 356 -0.65 -12.29 -25.35
C GLU A 356 0.16 -11.10 -25.88
N LYS A 357 -0.48 -9.97 -26.19
CA LYS A 357 0.20 -8.75 -26.63
C LYS A 357 1.03 -8.13 -25.52
N ASN A 358 0.52 -8.15 -24.27
CA ASN A 358 1.25 -7.66 -23.11
C ASN A 358 2.48 -8.51 -22.78
N MET A 359 2.41 -9.84 -22.98
CA MET A 359 3.55 -10.75 -22.72
C MET A 359 4.73 -10.49 -23.63
N VAL A 360 4.50 -10.09 -24.89
CA VAL A 360 5.57 -9.83 -25.85
C VAL A 360 5.91 -8.35 -26.02
N LEU A 361 5.25 -7.44 -25.29
CA LEU A 361 5.31 -5.99 -25.44
C LEU A 361 6.76 -5.43 -25.54
N GLN A 362 7.68 -6.00 -24.78
CA GLN A 362 9.08 -5.59 -24.75
C GLN A 362 9.99 -6.43 -25.66
N ARG A 363 9.45 -7.48 -26.30
CA ARG A 363 10.22 -8.47 -27.10
C ARG A 363 9.67 -8.68 -28.50
N TYR A 364 8.59 -8.02 -28.90
CA TYR A 364 7.90 -8.20 -30.19
C TYR A 364 8.84 -8.10 -31.41
N TRP A 365 9.94 -7.37 -31.28
CA TRP A 365 10.95 -7.17 -32.32
C TRP A 365 11.89 -8.38 -32.49
N GLN A 366 11.90 -9.34 -31.61
CA GLN A 366 12.75 -10.53 -31.71
C GLN A 366 12.32 -11.44 -32.90
N PRO A 367 13.25 -12.12 -33.57
CA PRO A 367 12.93 -12.99 -34.71
C PRO A 367 11.91 -14.10 -34.40
N GLN A 368 11.82 -14.51 -33.14
CA GLN A 368 10.82 -15.46 -32.66
C GLN A 368 9.40 -14.93 -32.90
N PHE A 369 9.13 -13.63 -32.60
CA PHE A 369 7.81 -13.05 -32.61
C PHE A 369 7.47 -12.25 -33.87
N GLN A 370 8.47 -12.00 -34.76
CA GLN A 370 8.22 -11.27 -36.00
C GLN A 370 9.05 -11.83 -37.16
N HIS A 371 8.60 -11.55 -38.37
CA HIS A 371 9.35 -11.78 -39.62
C HIS A 371 9.09 -10.59 -40.55
N ASN A 372 10.15 -9.95 -41.03
CA ASN A 372 10.08 -8.79 -41.93
C ASN A 372 9.11 -7.68 -41.46
N GLY A 373 9.02 -7.44 -40.14
CA GLY A 373 8.12 -6.45 -39.55
C GLY A 373 6.67 -6.92 -39.27
N PHE A 374 6.33 -8.15 -39.67
CA PHE A 374 5.01 -8.73 -39.39
C PHE A 374 5.06 -9.62 -38.14
N ILE A 375 4.12 -9.42 -37.24
CA ILE A 375 4.02 -10.20 -36.00
C ILE A 375 3.50 -11.61 -36.32
N LYS A 376 4.17 -12.63 -35.77
CA LYS A 376 3.76 -14.03 -35.83
C LYS A 376 2.74 -14.34 -34.74
N ALA A 377 1.48 -14.12 -35.02
CA ALA A 377 0.40 -14.21 -34.02
C ALA A 377 0.36 -15.57 -33.29
N ASP A 378 0.55 -16.67 -34.02
CA ASP A 378 0.54 -18.03 -33.46
C ASP A 378 1.73 -18.26 -32.49
N GLU A 379 2.91 -17.74 -32.80
CA GLU A 379 4.07 -17.86 -31.92
C GLU A 379 3.92 -16.99 -30.67
N VAL A 380 3.33 -15.80 -30.82
CA VAL A 380 2.99 -14.91 -29.68
C VAL A 380 2.00 -15.61 -28.76
N ARG A 381 0.97 -16.25 -29.32
CA ARG A 381 -0.07 -16.97 -28.55
C ARG A 381 0.52 -18.17 -27.81
N LYS A 382 1.26 -19.04 -28.51
CA LYS A 382 1.93 -20.20 -27.90
C LYS A 382 2.84 -19.79 -26.73
N TYR A 383 3.63 -18.74 -26.94
CA TYR A 383 4.51 -18.21 -25.90
C TYR A 383 3.71 -17.67 -24.70
N SER A 384 2.64 -16.94 -24.96
CA SER A 384 1.80 -16.41 -23.90
C SER A 384 1.08 -17.51 -23.11
N ASP A 385 0.54 -18.53 -23.80
CA ASP A 385 -0.10 -19.67 -23.16
C ASP A 385 0.88 -20.45 -22.27
N HIS A 386 2.12 -20.63 -22.73
CA HIS A 386 3.19 -21.21 -21.91
C HIS A 386 3.47 -20.41 -20.63
N LEU A 387 3.58 -19.07 -20.72
CA LEU A 387 3.78 -18.23 -19.53
C LEU A 387 2.58 -18.24 -18.59
N ILE A 388 1.37 -18.26 -19.12
CA ILE A 388 0.13 -18.34 -18.35
C ILE A 388 0.12 -19.61 -17.50
N GLU A 389 0.48 -20.75 -18.09
CA GLU A 389 0.56 -22.03 -17.39
C GLU A 389 1.71 -22.06 -16.37
N GLN A 390 2.92 -21.68 -16.78
CA GLN A 390 4.12 -21.73 -15.94
C GLN A 390 4.01 -20.84 -14.69
N TYR A 391 3.37 -19.68 -14.81
CA TYR A 391 3.26 -18.68 -13.72
C TYR A 391 1.89 -18.63 -13.05
N ASP A 392 1.02 -19.60 -13.31
CA ASP A 392 -0.36 -19.67 -12.75
C ASP A 392 -1.10 -18.34 -12.92
N VAL A 393 -1.09 -17.77 -14.12
CA VAL A 393 -1.82 -16.55 -14.43
C VAL A 393 -3.26 -16.91 -14.76
N ARG A 394 -4.20 -16.56 -13.90
CA ARG A 394 -5.62 -16.87 -14.12
C ARG A 394 -6.28 -15.78 -14.95
N SER A 395 -6.85 -16.18 -16.06
CA SER A 395 -7.53 -15.30 -17.02
C SER A 395 -8.81 -15.97 -17.54
N GLY A 396 -9.84 -15.18 -17.84
CA GLY A 396 -11.16 -15.72 -18.21
C GLY A 396 -11.19 -16.41 -19.58
N GLN A 397 -10.32 -15.99 -20.50
CA GLN A 397 -10.27 -16.48 -21.90
C GLN A 397 -8.84 -16.84 -22.34
N GLY A 398 -7.96 -17.24 -21.39
CA GLY A 398 -6.54 -17.53 -21.69
C GLY A 398 -5.81 -16.28 -22.18
N SER A 399 -4.90 -16.47 -23.14
CA SER A 399 -4.03 -15.42 -23.67
C SER A 399 -4.76 -14.27 -24.39
N VAL A 400 -6.00 -14.48 -24.85
CA VAL A 400 -6.80 -13.43 -25.51
C VAL A 400 -7.59 -12.55 -24.54
N THR A 401 -7.53 -12.83 -23.24
CA THR A 401 -8.18 -12.00 -22.21
C THR A 401 -7.63 -10.57 -22.24
N ILE A 402 -8.51 -9.57 -22.23
CA ILE A 402 -8.13 -8.16 -22.10
C ILE A 402 -7.60 -7.91 -20.69
N ALA A 403 -6.39 -7.33 -20.57
CA ALA A 403 -5.69 -7.16 -19.30
C ALA A 403 -6.51 -6.38 -18.26
N ARG A 404 -7.31 -5.40 -18.67
CA ARG A 404 -8.20 -4.61 -17.80
C ARG A 404 -9.23 -5.46 -17.03
N SER A 405 -9.67 -6.57 -17.59
CA SER A 405 -10.68 -7.45 -16.98
C SER A 405 -10.12 -8.41 -15.93
N MET A 406 -8.80 -8.44 -15.77
CA MET A 406 -8.13 -9.33 -14.83
C MET A 406 -8.06 -8.72 -13.43
N SER A 407 -8.02 -9.57 -12.39
CA SER A 407 -7.73 -9.11 -11.03
C SER A 407 -6.31 -8.57 -10.89
N GLY A 408 -6.10 -7.65 -9.93
CA GLY A 408 -4.78 -7.05 -9.69
C GLY A 408 -3.67 -8.09 -9.44
N GLY A 409 -3.96 -9.17 -8.71
CA GLY A 409 -3.00 -10.26 -8.49
C GLY A 409 -2.61 -10.98 -9.78
N ASN A 410 -3.56 -11.25 -10.68
CA ASN A 410 -3.25 -11.89 -11.96
C ASN A 410 -2.58 -10.93 -12.95
N GLN A 411 -2.89 -9.64 -12.93
CA GLN A 411 -2.14 -8.61 -13.66
C GLN A 411 -0.67 -8.59 -13.22
N GLN A 412 -0.43 -8.63 -11.90
CA GLN A 412 0.92 -8.65 -11.35
C GLN A 412 1.68 -9.93 -11.70
N LYS A 413 1.02 -11.10 -11.60
CA LYS A 413 1.60 -12.38 -12.04
C LYS A 413 2.00 -12.32 -13.53
N ALA A 414 1.20 -11.69 -14.39
CA ALA A 414 1.49 -11.52 -15.79
C ALA A 414 2.74 -10.64 -16.02
N ILE A 415 2.88 -9.55 -15.27
CA ILE A 415 4.09 -8.70 -15.31
C ILE A 415 5.31 -9.50 -14.87
N ILE A 416 5.21 -10.20 -13.74
CA ILE A 416 6.30 -11.02 -13.18
C ILE A 416 6.72 -12.11 -14.17
N ALA A 417 5.76 -12.83 -14.76
CA ALA A 417 6.02 -13.84 -15.77
C ALA A 417 6.84 -13.26 -16.94
N ARG A 418 6.40 -12.14 -17.50
CA ARG A 418 7.07 -11.44 -18.58
C ARG A 418 8.49 -11.00 -18.21
N GLU A 419 8.66 -10.45 -17.01
CA GLU A 419 9.95 -9.89 -16.58
C GLU A 419 10.96 -10.98 -16.19
N ILE A 420 10.52 -12.06 -15.56
CA ILE A 420 11.38 -13.17 -15.14
C ILE A 420 11.76 -14.06 -16.33
N ASP A 421 10.84 -14.33 -17.26
CA ASP A 421 11.11 -15.18 -18.43
C ASP A 421 12.17 -14.59 -19.39
N LYS A 422 12.48 -13.31 -19.24
CA LYS A 422 13.61 -12.68 -19.95
C LYS A 422 14.97 -13.17 -19.48
N ASP A 423 15.02 -13.94 -18.40
CA ASP A 423 16.24 -14.42 -17.73
C ASP A 423 17.20 -13.27 -17.37
N PRO A 424 16.76 -12.27 -16.57
CA PRO A 424 17.54 -11.09 -16.31
C PRO A 424 18.79 -11.37 -15.47
N LYS A 425 19.83 -10.55 -15.63
CA LYS A 425 20.97 -10.47 -14.71
C LYS A 425 20.59 -9.67 -13.45
N LEU A 426 19.78 -8.62 -13.64
CA LEU A 426 19.26 -7.73 -12.60
C LEU A 426 17.73 -7.66 -12.71
N LEU A 427 17.06 -8.02 -11.63
CA LEU A 427 15.62 -7.80 -11.44
C LEU A 427 15.42 -6.58 -10.52
N VAL A 428 14.83 -5.51 -11.03
CA VAL A 428 14.38 -4.35 -10.26
C VAL A 428 12.89 -4.55 -9.95
N ALA A 429 12.55 -4.82 -8.70
CA ALA A 429 11.17 -5.06 -8.26
C ALA A 429 10.71 -3.91 -7.35
N VAL A 430 9.76 -3.10 -7.81
CA VAL A 430 9.30 -1.91 -7.08
C VAL A 430 7.91 -2.15 -6.55
N GLN A 431 7.76 -2.17 -5.23
CA GLN A 431 6.50 -2.46 -4.53
C GLN A 431 5.72 -3.62 -5.18
N PRO A 432 6.36 -4.78 -5.41
CA PRO A 432 5.81 -5.84 -6.24
C PRO A 432 4.51 -6.44 -5.68
N THR A 433 4.24 -6.23 -4.41
CA THR A 433 3.09 -6.78 -3.69
C THR A 433 2.02 -5.74 -3.36
N ARG A 434 2.24 -4.46 -3.71
CA ARG A 434 1.33 -3.36 -3.36
C ARG A 434 -0.10 -3.61 -3.84
N GLY A 435 -1.03 -3.58 -2.88
CA GLY A 435 -2.46 -3.71 -3.16
C GLY A 435 -2.90 -5.10 -3.61
N LEU A 436 -2.17 -6.15 -3.26
CA LEU A 436 -2.49 -7.53 -3.59
C LEU A 436 -3.05 -8.30 -2.39
N ASP A 437 -3.66 -9.44 -2.69
CA ASP A 437 -4.07 -10.41 -1.69
C ASP A 437 -2.88 -11.23 -1.17
N VAL A 438 -3.01 -11.79 0.04
CA VAL A 438 -1.92 -12.53 0.70
C VAL A 438 -1.43 -13.72 -0.13
N GLY A 439 -2.33 -14.38 -0.87
CA GLY A 439 -1.95 -15.50 -1.73
C GLY A 439 -1.07 -15.07 -2.91
N ALA A 440 -1.34 -13.89 -3.49
CA ALA A 440 -0.50 -13.30 -4.52
C ALA A 440 0.84 -12.82 -3.94
N ILE A 441 0.83 -12.22 -2.74
CA ILE A 441 2.05 -11.80 -2.03
C ILE A 441 3.00 -12.98 -1.82
N GLU A 442 2.50 -14.07 -1.22
CA GLU A 442 3.28 -15.28 -0.98
C GLU A 442 3.91 -15.83 -2.29
N TYR A 443 3.12 -15.89 -3.35
CA TYR A 443 3.60 -16.33 -4.66
C TYR A 443 4.73 -15.42 -5.19
N ILE A 444 4.56 -14.11 -5.12
CA ILE A 444 5.53 -13.13 -5.61
C ILE A 444 6.83 -13.20 -4.82
N HIS A 445 6.74 -13.30 -3.51
CA HIS A 445 7.91 -13.47 -2.64
C HIS A 445 8.72 -14.72 -3.03
N LYS A 446 8.04 -15.86 -3.25
CA LYS A 446 8.69 -17.11 -3.71
C LYS A 446 9.38 -16.90 -5.06
N GLN A 447 8.78 -16.16 -6.00
CA GLN A 447 9.41 -15.87 -7.30
C GLN A 447 10.66 -14.98 -7.16
N ILE A 448 10.60 -13.94 -6.33
CA ILE A 448 11.74 -13.04 -6.07
C ILE A 448 12.91 -13.81 -5.44
N VAL A 449 12.63 -14.63 -4.41
CA VAL A 449 13.66 -15.46 -3.77
C VAL A 449 14.23 -16.50 -4.75
N ALA A 450 13.40 -17.11 -5.60
CA ALA A 450 13.88 -18.04 -6.62
C ALA A 450 14.83 -17.37 -7.61
N GLN A 451 14.62 -16.10 -7.98
CA GLN A 451 15.57 -15.36 -8.83
C GLN A 451 16.92 -15.16 -8.13
N ARG A 452 16.91 -14.76 -6.86
CA ARG A 452 18.14 -14.67 -6.05
C ARG A 452 18.86 -16.02 -5.97
N ASP A 453 18.14 -17.09 -5.63
CA ASP A 453 18.71 -18.45 -5.48
C ASP A 453 19.25 -19.02 -6.81
N ALA A 454 18.73 -18.54 -7.95
CA ALA A 454 19.27 -18.79 -9.28
C ALA A 454 20.51 -17.93 -9.60
N GLY A 455 21.05 -17.18 -8.64
CA GLY A 455 22.24 -16.35 -8.81
C GLY A 455 22.01 -15.01 -9.50
N LYS A 456 20.76 -14.55 -9.61
CA LYS A 456 20.44 -13.21 -10.15
C LYS A 456 20.63 -12.13 -9.08
N ALA A 457 20.94 -10.91 -9.51
CA ALA A 457 20.89 -9.74 -8.64
C ALA A 457 19.46 -9.23 -8.55
N VAL A 458 19.00 -8.88 -7.33
CA VAL A 458 17.67 -8.34 -7.12
C VAL A 458 17.76 -7.02 -6.36
N LEU A 459 17.24 -5.96 -6.95
CA LEU A 459 16.97 -4.70 -6.26
C LEU A 459 15.47 -4.64 -5.96
N LEU A 460 15.13 -4.82 -4.68
CA LEU A 460 13.76 -4.68 -4.19
C LEU A 460 13.57 -3.26 -3.67
N VAL A 461 12.50 -2.59 -4.04
CA VAL A 461 12.07 -1.32 -3.43
C VAL A 461 10.73 -1.59 -2.78
N SER A 462 10.67 -1.46 -1.45
CA SER A 462 9.45 -1.72 -0.69
C SER A 462 9.26 -0.70 0.43
N LEU A 463 8.00 -0.32 0.64
CA LEU A 463 7.56 0.49 1.78
C LEU A 463 7.04 -0.38 2.93
N GLU A 464 6.79 -1.68 2.68
CA GLU A 464 6.29 -2.64 3.66
C GLU A 464 7.46 -3.27 4.42
N LEU A 465 7.61 -2.90 5.70
CA LEU A 465 8.75 -3.36 6.50
C LEU A 465 8.78 -4.87 6.73
N ASP A 466 7.62 -5.53 6.76
CA ASP A 466 7.56 -7.00 6.83
C ASP A 466 8.17 -7.63 5.55
N GLU A 467 7.91 -7.06 4.36
CA GLU A 467 8.53 -7.49 3.11
C GLU A 467 10.04 -7.22 3.12
N VAL A 468 10.44 -6.02 3.57
CA VAL A 468 11.86 -5.63 3.71
C VAL A 468 12.60 -6.62 4.60
N MET A 469 12.10 -6.90 5.80
CA MET A 469 12.76 -7.78 6.77
C MET A 469 12.80 -9.25 6.33
N ASN A 470 11.75 -9.73 5.67
CA ASN A 470 11.65 -11.13 5.26
C ASN A 470 12.45 -11.47 4.01
N LEU A 471 12.52 -10.57 3.03
CA LEU A 471 13.14 -10.88 1.74
C LEU A 471 14.59 -10.44 1.62
N SER A 472 14.98 -9.34 2.29
CA SER A 472 16.30 -8.74 2.07
C SER A 472 17.43 -9.60 2.59
N ASP A 473 18.56 -9.50 1.92
CA ASP A 473 19.86 -9.94 2.43
C ASP A 473 20.66 -8.71 2.92
N ARG A 474 20.36 -7.52 2.38
CA ARG A 474 20.92 -6.23 2.76
C ARG A 474 19.85 -5.14 2.57
N ILE A 475 19.77 -4.20 3.51
CA ILE A 475 18.78 -3.12 3.51
C ILE A 475 19.51 -1.78 3.40
N LEU A 476 19.12 -0.99 2.40
CA LEU A 476 19.50 0.41 2.26
C LEU A 476 18.30 1.26 2.66
N VAL A 477 18.50 2.25 3.52
CA VAL A 477 17.43 3.18 3.92
C VAL A 477 17.61 4.51 3.21
N MET A 478 16.54 4.95 2.53
CA MET A 478 16.53 6.22 1.82
C MET A 478 15.67 7.25 2.56
N TYR A 479 16.24 8.46 2.72
CA TYR A 479 15.57 9.62 3.30
C TYR A 479 15.96 10.89 2.55
N GLU A 480 14.97 11.68 2.13
CA GLU A 480 15.14 12.93 1.37
C GLU A 480 16.16 12.83 0.22
N GLY A 481 16.11 11.77 -0.57
CA GLY A 481 16.95 11.59 -1.75
C GLY A 481 18.38 11.09 -1.47
N GLU A 482 18.73 10.72 -0.24
CA GLU A 482 20.03 10.19 0.16
C GLU A 482 19.88 8.79 0.78
N ILE A 483 20.90 7.92 0.63
CA ILE A 483 21.02 6.69 1.41
C ILE A 483 21.60 7.08 2.78
N VAL A 484 20.78 6.97 3.82
CA VAL A 484 21.13 7.38 5.19
C VAL A 484 21.62 6.22 6.07
N GLY A 485 21.57 4.99 5.59
CA GLY A 485 22.08 3.82 6.29
C GLY A 485 22.01 2.54 5.49
N GLU A 486 22.86 1.60 5.86
CA GLU A 486 22.91 0.22 5.35
C GLU A 486 22.87 -0.75 6.53
N PHE A 487 22.01 -1.78 6.44
CA PHE A 487 21.69 -2.69 7.55
C PHE A 487 21.63 -4.15 7.08
N ASP A 488 21.94 -5.03 8.03
CA ASP A 488 21.68 -6.47 7.92
C ASP A 488 20.32 -6.77 8.57
N PRO A 489 19.37 -7.37 7.86
CA PRO A 489 18.03 -7.70 8.39
C PRO A 489 18.08 -8.64 9.60
N LYS A 490 19.18 -9.40 9.80
CA LYS A 490 19.33 -10.30 10.94
C LYS A 490 19.71 -9.60 12.26
N THR A 491 20.27 -8.39 12.17
CA THR A 491 20.80 -7.66 13.33
C THR A 491 20.07 -6.36 13.61
N THR A 492 19.28 -5.87 12.67
CA THR A 492 18.49 -4.64 12.82
C THR A 492 17.05 -4.94 13.26
N THR A 493 16.33 -3.92 13.68
CA THR A 493 14.92 -4.00 14.06
C THR A 493 14.06 -3.05 13.22
N VAL A 494 12.77 -3.35 13.14
CA VAL A 494 11.78 -2.49 12.46
C VAL A 494 11.79 -1.06 13.03
N GLN A 495 11.90 -0.94 14.37
CA GLN A 495 11.99 0.36 15.05
C GLN A 495 13.24 1.13 14.68
N GLU A 496 14.39 0.44 14.58
CA GLU A 496 15.63 1.09 14.16
C GLU A 496 15.51 1.61 12.72
N LEU A 497 15.06 0.79 11.78
CA LEU A 497 14.84 1.22 10.39
C LEU A 497 13.89 2.42 10.32
N GLY A 498 12.79 2.39 11.11
CA GLY A 498 11.84 3.49 11.18
C GLY A 498 12.46 4.84 11.58
N LEU A 499 13.42 4.85 12.51
CA LEU A 499 14.14 6.08 12.91
C LEU A 499 14.96 6.68 11.75
N TYR A 500 15.60 5.81 10.94
CA TYR A 500 16.34 6.27 9.77
C TYR A 500 15.41 6.70 8.64
N MET A 501 14.32 5.98 8.43
CA MET A 501 13.29 6.33 7.43
C MET A 501 12.60 7.67 7.72
N ALA A 502 12.47 8.02 9.01
CA ALA A 502 11.93 9.30 9.47
C ALA A 502 12.98 10.43 9.53
N GLY A 503 14.24 10.15 9.23
CA GLY A 503 15.34 11.13 9.31
C GLY A 503 15.77 11.51 10.74
N ALA A 504 15.26 10.82 11.76
CA ALA A 504 15.63 11.05 13.15
C ALA A 504 17.06 10.57 13.47
N LYS A 505 17.61 9.68 12.64
CA LYS A 505 19.01 9.21 12.71
C LYS A 505 19.60 9.17 11.30
N LYS A 506 20.91 9.46 11.22
CA LYS A 506 21.74 9.20 10.03
C LYS A 506 22.94 8.38 10.50
N LYS A 507 23.30 7.34 9.77
CA LYS A 507 24.53 6.59 10.04
C LYS A 507 25.69 7.46 9.57
N GLU A 508 26.65 7.77 10.44
CA GLU A 508 27.85 8.49 10.03
C GLU A 508 28.56 7.68 8.93
N ALA A 509 28.88 8.35 7.82
CA ALA A 509 29.67 7.73 6.76
C ALA A 509 31.04 7.33 7.36
N LYS A 510 31.35 6.03 7.33
CA LYS A 510 32.69 5.51 7.70
C LYS A 510 33.68 5.79 6.60
#